data_a15e50165f59d5eca60554617b9b5c14
#
_entry.id   a15e50165f59d5eca60554617b9b5c14
#
_cell.length_a   1.000
_cell.length_b   1.000
_cell.length_c   1.000
_cell.angle_alpha   90.00
_cell.angle_beta   90.00
_cell.angle_gamma   90.00
#
_symmetry.space_group_name_H-M   'P 1'
#
loop_
_entity.id
_entity.type
_entity.pdbx_description
1 polymer ?
#
loop_
_entity_poly.entity_id
_entity_poly.type
_entity_poly.pdbx_seq_one_letter_code
_entity_poly.pdbx_strand_id
1 'polypeptide(L)'
;MDKQANWDVIIVGGGIVGAATLYKLQTRHPGLRILLLEKEQALADHQTGNNSGVIHSGIYYKPGSFKARNCVEGRRELVAFAKEHGVKHDICGKLIVATDKEELPRLDKIYNTGVANGIEGMERITAEQIREIEPFCEGVAGVRVGCTGIIDFRGATNTMAQVALGLQAQSKVHLGEEFKGIVQRDGYSEVLTSKATYRARYTIFCGGLQSDRLAKADGAEVKERIVGFRGDYYDLTEQGKHKVKHLIYPVPDPRFPFLGVHFTRMTDGSIECGPNAVFTFKREGYGKTDFDLKDTVDALTYGGTWKLFLNNMSYGLNEYRRAFSKRLFLKTLQRLVPSLTMEDIKPGRAGVRAMLLGTDGNMVDDFRIERKGDHIHVLNAPSPAATAALAIGGQIATMAEEQLGLGK
;
A
#
# COMPACT_ATOMS: atom_id res chain seq x y z
N MET A 1 27.86 -27.52 -22.16
CA MET A 1 27.54 -26.17 -22.62
C MET A 1 26.69 -25.52 -21.51
N ASP A 2 27.30 -24.67 -20.72
CA ASP A 2 26.60 -23.88 -19.72
C ASP A 2 25.57 -23.01 -20.42
N LYS A 3 24.29 -23.37 -20.25
CA LYS A 3 23.17 -22.54 -20.70
C LYS A 3 23.04 -21.39 -19.73
N GLN A 4 23.96 -20.42 -19.89
CA GLN A 4 23.97 -19.23 -19.05
C GLN A 4 22.60 -18.55 -19.05
N ALA A 5 22.07 -18.29 -17.87
CA ALA A 5 20.86 -17.49 -17.71
C ALA A 5 21.09 -16.11 -18.34
N ASN A 6 20.08 -15.60 -19.07
CA ASN A 6 20.18 -14.28 -19.71
C ASN A 6 20.13 -13.15 -18.66
N TRP A 7 19.48 -13.43 -17.50
CA TRP A 7 19.30 -12.52 -16.40
C TRP A 7 19.80 -13.12 -15.08
N ASP A 8 20.40 -12.32 -14.26
CA ASP A 8 20.77 -12.75 -12.92
C ASP A 8 19.53 -12.77 -12.02
N VAL A 9 18.64 -11.77 -12.15
CA VAL A 9 17.37 -11.67 -11.43
C VAL A 9 16.26 -11.24 -12.38
N ILE A 10 15.08 -11.87 -12.24
CA ILE A 10 13.83 -11.35 -12.80
C ILE A 10 12.91 -10.93 -11.65
N ILE A 11 12.38 -9.71 -11.71
CA ILE A 11 11.39 -9.19 -10.79
C ILE A 11 10.04 -9.14 -11.52
N VAL A 12 9.01 -9.77 -10.97
CA VAL A 12 7.64 -9.79 -11.53
C VAL A 12 6.75 -8.85 -10.73
N GLY A 13 6.32 -7.75 -11.36
CA GLY A 13 5.47 -6.71 -10.80
C GLY A 13 6.18 -5.37 -10.66
N GLY A 14 5.68 -4.37 -11.40
CA GLY A 14 6.20 -2.99 -11.48
C GLY A 14 5.55 -2.01 -10.49
N GLY A 15 4.97 -2.52 -9.39
CA GLY A 15 4.57 -1.69 -8.26
C GLY A 15 5.77 -1.19 -7.45
N ILE A 16 5.51 -0.34 -6.44
CA ILE A 16 6.58 0.29 -5.65
C ILE A 16 7.50 -0.72 -4.95
N VAL A 17 6.99 -1.88 -4.54
CA VAL A 17 7.81 -2.93 -3.90
C VAL A 17 8.78 -3.54 -4.91
N GLY A 18 8.33 -3.85 -6.14
CA GLY A 18 9.20 -4.35 -7.20
C GLY A 18 10.25 -3.34 -7.63
N ALA A 19 9.86 -2.08 -7.81
CA ALA A 19 10.79 -0.99 -8.15
C ALA A 19 11.81 -0.71 -7.03
N ALA A 20 11.38 -0.74 -5.77
CA ALA A 20 12.28 -0.62 -4.62
C ALA A 20 13.26 -1.80 -4.52
N THR A 21 12.80 -3.01 -4.83
CA THR A 21 13.67 -4.20 -4.90
C THR A 21 14.70 -4.08 -6.00
N LEU A 22 14.28 -3.66 -7.20
CA LEU A 22 15.18 -3.36 -8.31
C LEU A 22 16.23 -2.32 -7.90
N TYR A 23 15.78 -1.18 -7.34
CA TYR A 23 16.65 -0.11 -6.89
C TYR A 23 17.69 -0.59 -5.85
N LYS A 24 17.24 -1.30 -4.82
CA LYS A 24 18.13 -1.81 -3.76
C LYS A 24 19.14 -2.83 -4.26
N LEU A 25 18.71 -3.78 -5.09
CA LEU A 25 19.62 -4.76 -5.71
C LEU A 25 20.65 -4.08 -6.62
N GLN A 26 20.19 -3.17 -7.48
CA GLN A 26 21.08 -2.52 -8.43
C GLN A 26 22.07 -1.57 -7.76
N THR A 27 21.64 -0.86 -6.69
CA THR A 27 22.53 0.02 -5.93
C THR A 27 23.60 -0.76 -5.17
N ARG A 28 23.23 -1.92 -4.59
CA ARG A 28 24.19 -2.76 -3.86
C ARG A 28 25.10 -3.57 -4.78
N HIS A 29 24.58 -4.00 -5.93
CA HIS A 29 25.25 -4.85 -6.91
C HIS A 29 25.10 -4.31 -8.33
N PRO A 30 25.86 -3.26 -8.70
CA PRO A 30 25.75 -2.65 -10.03
C PRO A 30 26.06 -3.60 -11.20
N GLY A 31 26.74 -4.71 -10.95
CA GLY A 31 27.04 -5.73 -11.97
C GLY A 31 25.90 -6.67 -12.32
N LEU A 32 24.80 -6.71 -11.55
CA LEU A 32 23.67 -7.61 -11.82
C LEU A 32 22.87 -7.14 -13.04
N ARG A 33 22.49 -8.10 -13.88
CA ARG A 33 21.54 -7.89 -14.99
C ARG A 33 20.14 -8.24 -14.48
N ILE A 34 19.31 -7.23 -14.29
CA ILE A 34 17.97 -7.38 -13.71
C ILE A 34 16.91 -7.04 -14.74
N LEU A 35 15.92 -7.91 -14.90
CA LEU A 35 14.71 -7.64 -15.69
C LEU A 35 13.52 -7.44 -14.76
N LEU A 36 12.85 -6.29 -14.84
CA LEU A 36 11.57 -6.09 -14.20
C LEU A 36 10.45 -6.23 -15.25
N LEU A 37 9.49 -7.12 -14.96
CA LEU A 37 8.33 -7.39 -15.81
C LEU A 37 7.07 -6.73 -15.19
N GLU A 38 6.34 -5.96 -15.99
CA GLU A 38 5.05 -5.38 -15.62
C GLU A 38 4.02 -5.66 -16.71
N LYS A 39 2.85 -6.14 -16.31
CA LYS A 39 1.75 -6.47 -17.24
C LYS A 39 1.06 -5.26 -17.84
N GLU A 40 1.07 -4.13 -17.14
CA GLU A 40 0.50 -2.87 -17.60
C GLU A 40 1.48 -2.07 -18.47
N GLN A 41 0.95 -1.05 -19.14
CA GLN A 41 1.75 -0.18 -20.00
C GLN A 41 2.56 0.88 -19.22
N ALA A 42 2.39 0.93 -17.89
CA ALA A 42 3.09 1.82 -16.99
C ALA A 42 3.41 1.13 -15.65
N LEU A 43 4.48 1.59 -14.99
CA LEU A 43 4.73 1.24 -13.60
C LEU A 43 3.70 1.89 -12.68
N ALA A 44 3.47 1.27 -11.51
CA ALA A 44 2.61 1.82 -10.47
C ALA A 44 1.13 2.00 -10.88
N ASP A 45 0.60 1.22 -11.78
CA ASP A 45 -0.75 1.42 -12.33
C ASP A 45 -1.87 0.93 -11.39
N HIS A 46 -1.56 0.00 -10.51
CA HIS A 46 -2.51 -0.56 -9.53
C HIS A 46 -2.42 0.11 -8.16
N GLN A 47 -2.23 -0.67 -7.06
CA GLN A 47 -2.26 -0.19 -5.66
C GLN A 47 -1.32 1.00 -5.41
N THR A 48 -0.16 1.02 -6.05
CA THR A 48 0.82 2.09 -5.89
C THR A 48 0.33 3.42 -6.43
N GLY A 49 -0.34 3.44 -7.57
CA GLY A 49 -0.90 4.65 -8.18
C GLY A 49 -2.28 5.04 -7.65
N ASN A 50 -2.95 4.14 -6.93
CA ASN A 50 -4.34 4.30 -6.47
C ASN A 50 -4.46 4.18 -4.94
N ASN A 51 -3.56 4.86 -4.21
CA ASN A 51 -3.57 4.96 -2.74
C ASN A 51 -3.67 6.42 -2.30
N SER A 52 -3.77 6.67 -1.01
CA SER A 52 -3.95 8.02 -0.45
C SER A 52 -2.70 8.92 -0.49
N GLY A 53 -1.58 8.49 -1.06
CA GLY A 53 -0.37 9.31 -1.14
C GLY A 53 0.31 9.62 0.19
N VAL A 54 -0.09 8.99 1.30
CA VAL A 54 0.36 9.33 2.65
C VAL A 54 1.68 8.66 3.01
N ILE A 55 2.65 9.45 3.45
CA ILE A 55 3.83 8.98 4.16
C ILE A 55 3.44 8.70 5.62
N HIS A 56 3.24 7.42 5.95
CA HIS A 56 2.81 7.02 7.29
C HIS A 56 3.92 7.12 8.33
N SER A 57 3.55 7.46 9.58
CA SER A 57 4.50 7.51 10.69
C SER A 57 4.75 6.17 11.38
N GLY A 58 3.77 5.25 11.35
CA GLY A 58 3.81 4.00 12.11
C GLY A 58 3.08 4.06 13.45
N ILE A 59 2.35 5.15 13.74
CA ILE A 59 1.73 5.42 15.04
C ILE A 59 0.69 4.38 15.50
N TYR A 60 0.05 3.67 14.56
CA TYR A 60 -1.00 2.70 14.85
C TYR A 60 -0.51 1.26 15.03
N TYR A 61 0.75 0.97 14.66
CA TYR A 61 1.23 -0.40 14.56
C TYR A 61 1.77 -0.91 15.89
N LYS A 62 1.58 -2.21 16.15
CA LYS A 62 2.04 -2.86 17.38
C LYS A 62 3.55 -2.65 17.54
N PRO A 63 4.01 -2.11 18.67
CA PRO A 63 5.44 -1.92 18.92
C PRO A 63 6.23 -3.22 18.76
N GLY A 64 7.38 -3.14 18.10
CA GLY A 64 8.25 -4.28 17.81
C GLY A 64 7.79 -5.15 16.63
N SER A 65 6.61 -4.92 16.03
CA SER A 65 6.18 -5.64 14.83
C SER A 65 7.03 -5.24 13.62
N PHE A 66 7.04 -6.12 12.65
CA PHE A 66 7.73 -5.89 11.37
C PHE A 66 7.18 -4.63 10.67
N LYS A 67 5.87 -4.48 10.71
CA LYS A 67 5.13 -3.34 10.17
C LYS A 67 5.52 -2.01 10.81
N ALA A 68 5.69 -1.97 12.14
CA ALA A 68 6.10 -0.77 12.85
C ALA A 68 7.54 -0.37 12.50
N ARG A 69 8.50 -1.31 12.57
CA ARG A 69 9.92 -1.04 12.24
C ARG A 69 10.11 -0.59 10.80
N ASN A 70 9.59 -1.37 9.85
CA ASN A 70 9.70 -1.03 8.42
C ASN A 70 9.01 0.29 8.07
N CYS A 71 7.94 0.66 8.78
CA CYS A 71 7.30 1.96 8.54
C CYS A 71 8.19 3.12 8.98
N VAL A 72 8.81 3.05 10.16
CA VAL A 72 9.67 4.10 10.68
C VAL A 72 10.94 4.24 9.85
N GLU A 73 11.63 3.12 9.60
CA GLU A 73 12.86 3.10 8.80
C GLU A 73 12.58 3.48 7.34
N GLY A 74 11.60 2.83 6.71
CA GLY A 74 11.25 3.07 5.31
C GLY A 74 10.74 4.48 5.06
N ARG A 75 10.04 5.11 6.02
CA ARG A 75 9.67 6.53 5.94
C ARG A 75 10.90 7.41 5.83
N ARG A 76 11.89 7.21 6.69
CA ARG A 76 13.13 8.00 6.68
C ARG A 76 13.88 7.84 5.37
N GLU A 77 14.04 6.60 4.91
CA GLU A 77 14.66 6.31 3.61
C GLU A 77 13.87 6.91 2.44
N LEU A 78 12.54 6.77 2.44
CA LEU A 78 11.69 7.29 1.38
C LEU A 78 11.75 8.82 1.27
N VAL A 79 11.74 9.52 2.42
CA VAL A 79 11.86 10.99 2.45
C VAL A 79 13.26 11.43 2.01
N ALA A 80 14.31 10.72 2.41
CA ALA A 80 15.67 11.00 1.95
C ALA A 80 15.77 10.81 0.43
N PHE A 81 15.28 9.68 -0.09
CA PHE A 81 15.22 9.39 -1.52
C PHE A 81 14.43 10.46 -2.29
N ALA A 82 13.27 10.85 -1.77
CA ALA A 82 12.44 11.84 -2.43
C ALA A 82 13.11 13.22 -2.51
N LYS A 83 13.84 13.63 -1.46
CA LYS A 83 14.64 14.86 -1.45
C LYS A 83 15.80 14.81 -2.43
N GLU A 84 16.55 13.70 -2.44
CA GLU A 84 17.73 13.50 -3.29
C GLU A 84 17.36 13.53 -4.77
N HIS A 85 16.25 12.89 -5.13
CA HIS A 85 15.86 12.70 -6.54
C HIS A 85 14.71 13.60 -7.00
N GLY A 86 14.31 14.60 -6.20
CA GLY A 86 13.30 15.58 -6.60
C GLY A 86 11.88 15.03 -6.75
N VAL A 87 11.54 13.91 -6.07
CA VAL A 87 10.18 13.39 -6.05
C VAL A 87 9.27 14.34 -5.26
N LYS A 88 8.10 14.69 -5.82
CA LYS A 88 7.13 15.58 -5.15
C LYS A 88 6.67 14.98 -3.83
N HIS A 89 6.92 15.68 -2.74
CA HIS A 89 6.50 15.30 -1.38
C HIS A 89 6.38 16.54 -0.49
N ASP A 90 5.65 16.40 0.61
CA ASP A 90 5.55 17.45 1.63
C ASP A 90 5.32 16.80 3.00
N ILE A 91 6.13 17.14 3.98
CA ILE A 91 5.98 16.68 5.37
C ILE A 91 5.09 17.67 6.10
N CYS A 92 3.81 17.66 5.73
CA CYS A 92 2.81 18.61 6.19
C CYS A 92 2.26 18.31 7.60
N GLY A 93 2.54 17.14 8.16
CA GLY A 93 1.97 16.70 9.43
C GLY A 93 0.56 16.11 9.26
N LYS A 94 0.07 15.50 10.36
CA LYS A 94 -1.25 14.89 10.46
C LYS A 94 -1.87 15.16 11.81
N LEU A 95 -3.18 15.42 11.83
CA LEU A 95 -3.99 15.45 13.04
C LEU A 95 -4.76 14.14 13.20
N ILE A 96 -4.75 13.56 14.39
CA ILE A 96 -5.66 12.48 14.81
C ILE A 96 -6.59 13.11 15.83
N VAL A 97 -7.88 13.19 15.51
CA VAL A 97 -8.85 14.00 16.24
C VAL A 97 -9.88 13.11 16.92
N ALA A 98 -10.04 13.26 18.22
CA ALA A 98 -11.17 12.72 18.98
C ALA A 98 -12.35 13.69 18.86
N THR A 99 -13.47 13.22 18.35
CA THR A 99 -14.67 14.02 18.12
C THR A 99 -15.61 14.03 19.34
N ASP A 100 -15.42 13.10 20.27
CA ASP A 100 -16.13 13.01 21.52
C ASP A 100 -15.25 12.51 22.67
N LYS A 101 -15.74 12.60 23.91
CA LYS A 101 -15.00 12.18 25.11
C LYS A 101 -14.80 10.67 25.21
N GLU A 102 -15.63 9.87 24.57
CA GLU A 102 -15.52 8.41 24.57
C GLU A 102 -14.30 7.94 23.75
N GLU A 103 -13.83 8.77 22.83
CA GLU A 103 -12.64 8.49 22.01
C GLU A 103 -11.31 8.79 22.73
N LEU A 104 -11.33 9.56 23.85
CA LEU A 104 -10.11 9.98 24.55
C LEU A 104 -9.22 8.81 25.01
N PRO A 105 -9.72 7.73 25.63
CA PRO A 105 -8.88 6.60 26.02
C PRO A 105 -8.19 5.93 24.83
N ARG A 106 -8.85 5.90 23.67
CA ARG A 106 -8.26 5.35 22.43
C ARG A 106 -7.22 6.29 21.84
N LEU A 107 -7.44 7.60 21.89
CA LEU A 107 -6.46 8.61 21.49
C LEU A 107 -5.18 8.51 22.34
N ASP A 108 -5.33 8.34 23.68
CA ASP A 108 -4.20 8.13 24.58
C ASP A 108 -3.42 6.87 24.29
N LYS A 109 -4.11 5.77 23.98
CA LYS A 109 -3.47 4.52 23.55
C LYS A 109 -2.66 4.71 22.26
N ILE A 110 -3.20 5.45 21.29
CA ILE A 110 -2.49 5.77 20.04
C ILE A 110 -1.22 6.58 20.31
N TYR A 111 -1.34 7.62 21.14
CA TYR A 111 -0.17 8.42 21.53
C TYR A 111 0.92 7.57 22.18
N ASN A 112 0.56 6.75 23.17
CA ASN A 112 1.50 5.87 23.85
C ASN A 112 2.12 4.83 22.92
N THR A 113 1.34 4.29 21.98
CA THR A 113 1.84 3.39 20.92
C THR A 113 2.87 4.10 20.05
N GLY A 114 2.61 5.35 19.67
CA GLY A 114 3.55 6.17 18.91
C GLY A 114 4.85 6.44 19.66
N VAL A 115 4.77 6.75 20.95
CA VAL A 115 5.97 6.91 21.82
C VAL A 115 6.78 5.61 21.84
N ALA A 116 6.12 4.47 22.04
CA ALA A 116 6.78 3.15 22.05
C ALA A 116 7.43 2.79 20.70
N ASN A 117 6.91 3.30 19.58
CA ASN A 117 7.47 3.14 18.24
C ASN A 117 8.55 4.18 17.90
N GLY A 118 8.87 5.11 18.80
CA GLY A 118 9.87 6.15 18.57
C GLY A 118 9.47 7.16 17.49
N ILE A 119 8.18 7.49 17.40
CA ILE A 119 7.67 8.46 16.41
C ILE A 119 8.05 9.87 16.84
N GLU A 120 8.73 10.59 15.96
CA GLU A 120 9.20 11.96 16.22
C GLU A 120 8.08 12.99 15.97
N GLY A 121 8.13 14.12 16.68
CA GLY A 121 7.27 15.29 16.47
C GLY A 121 5.80 14.99 16.78
N MET A 122 5.52 14.17 17.80
CA MET A 122 4.18 13.95 18.31
C MET A 122 3.85 14.92 19.45
N GLU A 123 2.68 15.51 19.37
CA GLU A 123 2.17 16.45 20.36
C GLU A 123 0.71 16.13 20.67
N ARG A 124 0.32 16.18 21.97
CA ARG A 124 -1.08 16.23 22.37
C ARG A 124 -1.58 17.65 22.17
N ILE A 125 -2.72 17.81 21.54
CA ILE A 125 -3.30 19.13 21.24
C ILE A 125 -4.72 19.25 21.77
N THR A 126 -5.06 20.47 22.19
CA THR A 126 -6.41 20.82 22.69
C THR A 126 -7.37 21.13 21.53
N ALA A 127 -8.66 21.28 21.84
CA ALA A 127 -9.67 21.70 20.87
C ALA A 127 -9.35 23.05 20.22
N GLU A 128 -8.79 24.00 20.98
CA GLU A 128 -8.35 25.30 20.50
C GLU A 128 -7.20 25.16 19.51
N GLN A 129 -6.19 24.38 19.83
CA GLN A 129 -5.03 24.12 18.96
C GLN A 129 -5.43 23.36 17.68
N ILE A 130 -6.43 22.46 17.76
CA ILE A 130 -7.00 21.84 16.54
C ILE A 130 -7.54 22.92 15.60
N ARG A 131 -8.34 23.88 16.10
CA ARG A 131 -8.91 24.97 15.30
C ARG A 131 -7.86 25.98 14.79
N GLU A 132 -6.79 26.21 15.52
CA GLU A 132 -5.66 27.02 15.03
C GLU A 132 -4.99 26.39 13.81
N ILE A 133 -4.80 25.07 13.81
CA ILE A 133 -4.18 24.32 12.71
C ILE A 133 -5.17 24.11 11.54
N GLU A 134 -6.37 23.64 11.88
CA GLU A 134 -7.45 23.30 10.96
C GLU A 134 -8.74 24.03 11.36
N PRO A 135 -8.96 25.27 10.87
CA PRO A 135 -10.02 26.15 11.37
C PRO A 135 -11.45 25.61 11.25
N PHE A 136 -11.69 24.64 10.37
CA PHE A 136 -12.99 24.02 10.16
C PHE A 136 -13.12 22.64 10.81
N CYS A 137 -12.05 22.14 11.44
CA CYS A 137 -12.06 20.85 12.12
C CYS A 137 -12.57 21.00 13.55
N GLU A 138 -13.50 20.14 13.93
CA GLU A 138 -14.05 20.08 15.29
C GLU A 138 -13.60 18.79 16.00
N GLY A 139 -13.17 18.96 17.26
CA GLY A 139 -12.75 17.87 18.12
C GLY A 139 -12.58 18.32 19.56
N VAL A 140 -12.58 17.36 20.49
CA VAL A 140 -12.40 17.61 21.94
C VAL A 140 -10.93 17.55 22.35
N ALA A 141 -10.11 16.79 21.63
CA ALA A 141 -8.67 16.68 21.76
C ALA A 141 -8.07 16.01 20.53
N GLY A 142 -6.75 16.10 20.35
CA GLY A 142 -6.06 15.46 19.24
C GLY A 142 -4.61 15.08 19.53
N VAL A 143 -4.03 14.38 18.59
CA VAL A 143 -2.59 14.15 18.49
C VAL A 143 -2.11 14.69 17.15
N ARG A 144 -1.18 15.63 17.19
CA ARG A 144 -0.43 16.07 16.01
C ARG A 144 0.77 15.16 15.80
N VAL A 145 1.01 14.75 14.55
CA VAL A 145 2.14 13.88 14.16
C VAL A 145 2.94 14.59 13.08
N GLY A 146 3.98 15.30 13.45
CA GLY A 146 4.74 16.19 12.58
C GLY A 146 5.52 15.49 11.46
N CYS A 147 5.94 14.24 11.68
CA CYS A 147 6.72 13.47 10.70
C CYS A 147 5.91 12.77 9.60
N THR A 148 4.59 12.91 9.61
CA THR A 148 3.69 12.40 8.55
C THR A 148 3.63 13.41 7.39
N GLY A 149 3.45 12.91 6.17
CA GLY A 149 3.37 13.77 4.99
C GLY A 149 2.66 13.09 3.83
N ILE A 150 2.85 13.67 2.67
CA ILE A 150 2.32 13.22 1.39
C ILE A 150 3.44 13.08 0.37
N ILE A 151 3.27 12.17 -0.60
CA ILE A 151 4.25 11.92 -1.67
C ILE A 151 3.54 11.42 -2.93
N ASP A 152 4.11 11.74 -4.08
CA ASP A 152 3.78 11.09 -5.34
C ASP A 152 4.44 9.71 -5.41
N PHE A 153 3.70 8.66 -4.99
CA PHE A 153 4.20 7.28 -5.04
C PHE A 153 4.42 6.77 -6.46
N ARG A 154 3.66 7.25 -7.44
CA ARG A 154 3.87 6.91 -8.86
C ARG A 154 5.20 7.50 -9.34
N GLY A 155 5.45 8.77 -9.04
CA GLY A 155 6.72 9.44 -9.31
C GLY A 155 7.90 8.75 -8.62
N ALA A 156 7.76 8.42 -7.32
CA ALA A 156 8.79 7.69 -6.58
C ALA A 156 9.14 6.34 -7.20
N THR A 157 8.13 5.58 -7.63
CA THR A 157 8.31 4.26 -8.27
C THR A 157 9.07 4.37 -9.59
N ASN A 158 8.67 5.30 -10.44
CA ASN A 158 9.35 5.56 -11.71
C ASN A 158 10.80 6.01 -11.50
N THR A 159 11.02 6.91 -10.54
CA THR A 159 12.37 7.40 -10.21
C THR A 159 13.26 6.28 -9.68
N MET A 160 12.78 5.39 -8.81
CA MET A 160 13.54 4.22 -8.36
C MET A 160 13.98 3.34 -9.52
N ALA A 161 13.06 3.05 -10.45
CA ALA A 161 13.37 2.26 -11.64
C ALA A 161 14.39 2.98 -12.56
N GLN A 162 14.22 4.28 -12.81
CA GLN A 162 15.13 5.06 -13.63
C GLN A 162 16.55 5.12 -13.04
N VAL A 163 16.67 5.38 -11.75
CA VAL A 163 17.98 5.39 -11.06
C VAL A 163 18.66 4.02 -11.17
N ALA A 164 17.93 2.95 -10.91
CA ALA A 164 18.46 1.59 -11.02
C ALA A 164 18.95 1.26 -12.45
N LEU A 165 18.17 1.60 -13.48
CA LEU A 165 18.56 1.38 -14.88
C LEU A 165 19.76 2.24 -15.29
N GLY A 166 19.94 3.41 -14.69
CA GLY A 166 21.12 4.26 -14.91
C GLY A 166 22.42 3.65 -14.39
N LEU A 167 22.35 2.75 -13.40
CA LEU A 167 23.51 2.06 -12.83
C LEU A 167 23.97 0.86 -13.67
N GLN A 168 23.07 0.25 -14.48
CA GLN A 168 23.39 -0.94 -15.27
C GLN A 168 22.63 -0.94 -16.59
N ALA A 169 23.34 -0.69 -17.69
CA ALA A 169 22.76 -0.58 -19.03
C ALA A 169 22.11 -1.88 -19.56
N GLN A 170 22.48 -3.03 -19.01
CA GLN A 170 21.90 -4.32 -19.40
C GLN A 170 20.61 -4.64 -18.62
N SER A 171 20.34 -3.97 -17.50
CA SER A 171 19.09 -4.11 -16.78
C SER A 171 17.95 -3.43 -17.54
N LYS A 172 16.74 -3.99 -17.48
CA LYS A 172 15.58 -3.52 -18.25
C LYS A 172 14.29 -3.58 -17.47
N VAL A 173 13.34 -2.76 -17.91
CA VAL A 173 11.93 -2.81 -17.52
C VAL A 173 11.10 -3.11 -18.77
N HIS A 174 10.36 -4.19 -18.75
CA HIS A 174 9.43 -4.55 -19.83
C HIS A 174 8.00 -4.29 -19.37
N LEU A 175 7.32 -3.39 -20.06
CA LEU A 175 5.93 -3.02 -19.84
C LEU A 175 4.99 -3.74 -20.81
N GLY A 176 3.74 -3.91 -20.43
CA GLY A 176 2.74 -4.64 -21.21
C GLY A 176 3.12 -6.12 -21.39
N GLU A 177 3.82 -6.69 -20.41
CA GLU A 177 4.32 -8.06 -20.48
C GLU A 177 3.96 -8.84 -19.22
N GLU A 178 2.94 -9.68 -19.37
CA GLU A 178 2.34 -10.44 -18.28
C GLU A 178 3.07 -11.77 -18.04
N PHE A 179 3.41 -12.07 -16.79
CA PHE A 179 3.88 -13.38 -16.36
C PHE A 179 2.78 -14.43 -16.58
N LYS A 180 3.14 -15.57 -17.19
CA LYS A 180 2.23 -16.68 -17.48
C LYS A 180 2.58 -17.99 -16.77
N GLY A 181 3.84 -18.16 -16.38
CA GLY A 181 4.29 -19.37 -15.71
C GLY A 181 5.81 -19.38 -15.51
N ILE A 182 6.28 -20.35 -14.75
CA ILE A 182 7.70 -20.56 -14.49
C ILE A 182 8.02 -22.06 -14.48
N VAL A 183 9.16 -22.42 -15.03
CA VAL A 183 9.63 -23.80 -15.04
C VAL A 183 11.04 -23.83 -14.48
N GLN A 184 11.22 -24.53 -13.38
CA GLN A 184 12.54 -24.72 -12.78
C GLN A 184 13.39 -25.65 -13.64
N ARG A 185 14.65 -25.28 -13.83
CA ARG A 185 15.67 -26.04 -14.51
C ARG A 185 16.90 -26.19 -13.59
N ASP A 186 17.87 -26.95 -14.01
CA ASP A 186 19.13 -27.05 -13.30
C ASP A 186 19.93 -25.73 -13.41
N GLY A 187 20.08 -25.03 -12.28
CA GLY A 187 20.79 -23.76 -12.17
C GLY A 187 20.09 -22.50 -12.71
N TYR A 188 18.85 -22.59 -13.22
CA TYR A 188 18.06 -21.44 -13.66
C TYR A 188 16.57 -21.75 -13.75
N SER A 189 15.76 -20.72 -13.88
CA SER A 189 14.32 -20.83 -14.18
C SER A 189 13.98 -20.26 -15.54
N GLU A 190 13.05 -20.89 -16.25
CA GLU A 190 12.42 -20.35 -17.47
C GLU A 190 11.14 -19.63 -17.06
N VAL A 191 11.16 -18.29 -17.15
CA VAL A 191 10.02 -17.41 -16.86
C VAL A 191 9.27 -17.18 -18.17
N LEU A 192 8.03 -17.71 -18.23
CA LEU A 192 7.14 -17.59 -19.37
C LEU A 192 6.30 -16.33 -19.23
N THR A 193 6.25 -15.53 -20.28
CA THR A 193 5.43 -14.31 -20.33
C THR A 193 4.48 -14.32 -21.51
N SER A 194 3.66 -13.28 -21.64
CA SER A 194 2.76 -13.09 -22.79
C SER A 194 3.51 -12.82 -24.11
N LYS A 195 4.82 -12.49 -24.07
CA LYS A 195 5.59 -12.11 -25.25
C LYS A 195 6.80 -13.01 -25.51
N ALA A 196 7.44 -13.55 -24.47
CA ALA A 196 8.69 -14.27 -24.57
C ALA A 196 8.90 -15.26 -23.43
N THR A 197 9.99 -16.04 -23.49
CA THR A 197 10.51 -16.85 -22.39
C THR A 197 11.89 -16.35 -22.03
N TYR A 198 12.07 -16.01 -20.77
CA TYR A 198 13.34 -15.53 -20.22
C TYR A 198 13.97 -16.56 -19.30
N ARG A 199 15.29 -16.56 -19.19
CA ARG A 199 16.03 -17.41 -18.25
C ARG A 199 16.65 -16.55 -17.17
N ALA A 200 16.40 -16.90 -15.91
CA ALA A 200 16.92 -16.20 -14.75
C ALA A 200 17.54 -17.17 -13.76
N ARG A 201 18.60 -16.76 -13.10
CA ARG A 201 19.14 -17.50 -11.94
C ARG A 201 18.21 -17.38 -10.74
N TYR A 202 17.52 -16.25 -10.63
CA TYR A 202 16.69 -15.90 -9.50
C TYR A 202 15.40 -15.18 -9.92
N THR A 203 14.27 -15.47 -9.28
CA THR A 203 13.01 -14.79 -9.58
C THR A 203 12.35 -14.24 -8.31
N ILE A 204 11.92 -12.97 -8.35
CA ILE A 204 11.27 -12.29 -7.22
C ILE A 204 9.87 -11.85 -7.65
N PHE A 205 8.85 -12.28 -6.93
CA PHE A 205 7.46 -12.00 -7.24
C PHE A 205 6.90 -10.91 -6.32
N CYS A 206 6.60 -9.75 -6.90
CA CYS A 206 6.04 -8.56 -6.25
C CYS A 206 4.63 -8.25 -6.79
N GLY A 207 3.76 -9.26 -6.88
CA GLY A 207 2.51 -9.23 -7.65
C GLY A 207 1.32 -8.52 -7.01
N GLY A 208 1.46 -7.96 -5.81
CA GLY A 208 0.39 -7.20 -5.16
C GLY A 208 -0.94 -7.96 -5.10
N LEU A 209 -1.97 -7.50 -5.83
CA LEU A 209 -3.29 -8.14 -5.91
C LEU A 209 -3.27 -9.56 -6.52
N GLN A 210 -2.18 -9.95 -7.20
CA GLN A 210 -2.03 -11.27 -7.83
C GLN A 210 -1.04 -12.19 -7.08
N SER A 211 -0.52 -11.78 -5.92
CA SER A 211 0.61 -12.45 -5.25
C SER A 211 0.35 -13.92 -4.91
N ASP A 212 -0.85 -14.28 -4.43
CA ASP A 212 -1.24 -15.66 -4.15
C ASP A 212 -1.33 -16.52 -5.41
N ARG A 213 -1.74 -15.93 -6.54
CA ARG A 213 -1.82 -16.61 -7.85
C ARG A 213 -0.44 -16.85 -8.45
N LEU A 214 0.44 -15.86 -8.35
CA LEU A 214 1.84 -16.01 -8.81
C LEU A 214 2.57 -17.08 -8.01
N ALA A 215 2.40 -17.10 -6.68
CA ALA A 215 2.99 -18.11 -5.83
C ALA A 215 2.47 -19.53 -6.16
N LYS A 216 1.16 -19.69 -6.39
CA LYS A 216 0.57 -20.96 -6.82
C LYS A 216 1.05 -21.39 -8.21
N ALA A 217 1.23 -20.45 -9.13
CA ALA A 217 1.76 -20.74 -10.46
C ALA A 217 3.22 -21.24 -10.42
N ASP A 218 3.97 -20.82 -9.41
CA ASP A 218 5.30 -21.37 -9.10
C ASP A 218 5.25 -22.67 -8.27
N GLY A 219 4.06 -23.19 -7.96
CA GLY A 219 3.87 -24.40 -7.15
C GLY A 219 4.15 -24.20 -5.66
N ALA A 220 4.04 -22.99 -5.14
CA ALA A 220 4.09 -22.74 -3.69
C ALA A 220 2.77 -23.13 -3.02
N GLU A 221 2.85 -23.72 -1.83
CA GLU A 221 1.68 -24.08 -1.04
C GLU A 221 1.18 -22.85 -0.25
N VAL A 222 0.28 -22.08 -0.86
CA VAL A 222 -0.38 -20.94 -0.21
C VAL A 222 -1.83 -21.30 0.09
N LYS A 223 -2.17 -21.41 1.39
CA LYS A 223 -3.53 -21.72 1.87
C LYS A 223 -4.41 -20.47 1.90
N GLU A 224 -3.80 -19.33 2.13
CA GLU A 224 -4.45 -18.02 2.15
C GLU A 224 -4.83 -17.57 0.74
N ARG A 225 -5.69 -16.57 0.66
CA ARG A 225 -6.17 -16.01 -0.60
C ARG A 225 -6.23 -14.49 -0.54
N ILE A 226 -5.83 -13.84 -1.62
CA ILE A 226 -6.03 -12.40 -1.78
C ILE A 226 -7.50 -12.14 -2.11
N VAL A 227 -8.11 -11.28 -1.32
CA VAL A 227 -9.46 -10.77 -1.54
C VAL A 227 -9.38 -9.25 -1.68
N GLY A 228 -10.00 -8.71 -2.71
CA GLY A 228 -10.00 -7.27 -2.99
C GLY A 228 -11.03 -6.51 -2.16
N PHE A 229 -10.60 -5.42 -1.51
CA PHE A 229 -11.49 -4.45 -0.89
C PHE A 229 -11.26 -3.08 -1.52
N ARG A 230 -12.30 -2.59 -2.24
CA ARG A 230 -12.27 -1.27 -2.86
C ARG A 230 -12.58 -0.21 -1.83
N GLY A 231 -11.81 0.86 -1.89
CA GLY A 231 -12.06 2.10 -1.17
C GLY A 231 -12.40 3.21 -2.15
N ASP A 232 -13.64 3.70 -2.08
CA ASP A 232 -14.08 4.84 -2.88
C ASP A 232 -13.71 6.13 -2.16
N TYR A 233 -13.25 7.13 -2.91
CA TYR A 233 -12.94 8.46 -2.42
C TYR A 233 -13.92 9.48 -2.99
N TYR A 234 -14.04 10.59 -2.29
CA TYR A 234 -14.57 11.84 -2.79
C TYR A 234 -13.46 12.89 -2.76
N ASP A 235 -13.46 13.81 -3.71
CA ASP A 235 -12.58 14.98 -3.69
C ASP A 235 -13.35 16.18 -3.16
N LEU A 236 -12.67 17.07 -2.44
CA LEU A 236 -13.22 18.40 -2.21
C LEU A 236 -13.23 19.18 -3.52
N THR A 237 -14.33 19.89 -3.76
CA THR A 237 -14.44 20.83 -4.88
C THR A 237 -13.57 22.07 -4.62
N GLU A 238 -13.34 22.91 -5.62
CA GLU A 238 -12.59 24.17 -5.45
C GLU A 238 -13.20 25.05 -4.34
N GLN A 239 -14.55 25.04 -4.24
CA GLN A 239 -15.27 25.73 -3.18
C GLN A 239 -15.00 25.14 -1.79
N GLY A 240 -14.82 23.81 -1.68
CA GLY A 240 -14.63 23.10 -0.41
C GLY A 240 -13.18 23.00 0.07
N LYS A 241 -12.19 23.12 -0.83
CA LYS A 241 -10.76 22.87 -0.54
C LYS A 241 -10.20 23.70 0.63
N HIS A 242 -10.65 24.94 0.77
CA HIS A 242 -10.16 25.84 1.83
C HIS A 242 -10.48 25.34 3.25
N LYS A 243 -11.40 24.36 3.38
CA LYS A 243 -11.84 23.80 4.66
C LYS A 243 -10.87 22.76 5.25
N VAL A 244 -9.88 22.30 4.46
CA VAL A 244 -8.89 21.31 4.90
C VAL A 244 -7.50 21.74 4.42
N LYS A 245 -6.53 21.81 5.33
CA LYS A 245 -5.16 22.25 5.02
C LYS A 245 -4.16 21.09 5.02
N HIS A 246 -4.36 20.09 5.89
CA HIS A 246 -3.42 18.99 6.14
C HIS A 246 -4.12 17.63 6.03
N LEU A 247 -3.65 16.67 6.83
CA LEU A 247 -4.23 15.35 6.97
C LEU A 247 -5.06 15.32 8.26
N ILE A 248 -6.38 15.04 8.14
CA ILE A 248 -7.28 14.99 9.31
C ILE A 248 -7.87 13.59 9.41
N TYR A 249 -7.56 12.89 10.48
CA TYR A 249 -7.94 11.50 10.72
C TYR A 249 -8.79 11.38 11.99
N PRO A 250 -9.85 10.58 12.00
CA PRO A 250 -10.56 10.24 13.23
C PRO A 250 -9.72 9.29 14.09
N VAL A 251 -10.06 9.21 15.36
CA VAL A 251 -9.58 8.11 16.22
C VAL A 251 -10.16 6.79 15.68
N PRO A 252 -9.33 5.78 15.39
CA PRO A 252 -9.80 4.48 14.92
C PRO A 252 -10.74 3.81 15.92
N ASP A 253 -11.80 3.20 15.41
CA ASP A 253 -12.69 2.34 16.20
C ASP A 253 -12.21 0.88 16.04
N PRO A 254 -11.74 0.22 17.12
CA PRO A 254 -11.19 -1.14 17.05
C PRO A 254 -12.22 -2.22 16.67
N ARG A 255 -13.51 -1.89 16.70
CA ARG A 255 -14.57 -2.79 16.24
C ARG A 255 -14.58 -2.95 14.73
N PHE A 256 -13.88 -2.09 14.00
CA PHE A 256 -13.85 -2.09 12.54
C PHE A 256 -12.46 -2.41 12.02
N PRO A 257 -12.36 -3.25 10.98
CA PRO A 257 -11.07 -3.68 10.44
C PRO A 257 -10.34 -2.60 9.63
N PHE A 258 -11.02 -1.51 9.29
CA PHE A 258 -10.46 -0.43 8.47
C PHE A 258 -10.53 0.91 9.20
N LEU A 259 -9.59 1.79 8.88
CA LEU A 259 -9.57 3.15 9.37
C LEU A 259 -10.81 3.91 8.86
N GLY A 260 -11.39 4.74 9.70
CA GLY A 260 -12.53 5.60 9.35
C GLY A 260 -12.18 6.59 8.23
N VAL A 261 -13.22 7.12 7.59
CA VAL A 261 -13.09 8.14 6.53
C VAL A 261 -12.33 9.35 7.07
N HIS A 262 -11.36 9.84 6.31
CA HIS A 262 -10.43 10.89 6.68
C HIS A 262 -10.15 11.82 5.50
N PHE A 263 -9.47 12.93 5.75
CA PHE A 263 -9.05 13.88 4.72
C PHE A 263 -7.56 13.76 4.46
N THR A 264 -7.21 13.82 3.19
CA THR A 264 -5.81 13.76 2.73
C THR A 264 -5.58 14.83 1.68
N ARG A 265 -4.68 15.77 1.98
CA ARG A 265 -4.14 16.67 0.97
C ARG A 265 -3.20 15.89 0.05
N MET A 266 -3.30 16.09 -1.25
CA MET A 266 -2.46 15.43 -2.24
C MET A 266 -1.34 16.36 -2.73
N THR A 267 -0.33 15.79 -3.38
CA THR A 267 0.84 16.55 -3.90
C THR A 267 0.51 17.49 -5.05
N ASP A 268 -0.65 17.36 -5.67
CA ASP A 268 -1.20 18.27 -6.68
C ASP A 268 -2.11 19.36 -6.10
N GLY A 269 -2.29 19.36 -4.78
CA GLY A 269 -3.15 20.32 -4.07
C GLY A 269 -4.62 19.93 -4.02
N SER A 270 -5.03 18.78 -4.56
CA SER A 270 -6.36 18.23 -4.33
C SER A 270 -6.51 17.73 -2.89
N ILE A 271 -7.75 17.65 -2.41
CA ILE A 271 -8.07 17.08 -1.10
C ILE A 271 -8.98 15.88 -1.32
N GLU A 272 -8.47 14.70 -1.03
CA GLU A 272 -9.24 13.46 -1.04
C GLU A 272 -9.92 13.22 0.31
N CYS A 273 -11.13 12.70 0.26
CA CYS A 273 -11.94 12.32 1.42
C CYS A 273 -12.26 10.82 1.32
N GLY A 274 -11.88 10.04 2.29
CA GLY A 274 -12.11 8.60 2.23
C GLY A 274 -11.03 7.80 2.91
N PRO A 275 -10.86 6.56 2.52
CA PRO A 275 -11.81 5.76 1.73
C PRO A 275 -12.83 5.01 2.62
N ASN A 276 -13.91 4.52 2.01
CA ASN A 276 -14.71 3.43 2.54
C ASN A 276 -13.99 2.07 2.34
N ALA A 277 -14.67 0.95 2.64
CA ALA A 277 -14.13 -0.38 2.39
C ALA A 277 -15.23 -1.35 2.00
N VAL A 278 -15.36 -1.61 0.70
CA VAL A 278 -16.34 -2.56 0.15
C VAL A 278 -15.65 -3.71 -0.59
N PHE A 279 -16.18 -4.92 -0.43
CA PHE A 279 -15.70 -6.06 -1.20
C PHE A 279 -15.88 -5.78 -2.70
N THR A 280 -14.87 -6.14 -3.51
CA THR A 280 -14.93 -5.99 -4.97
C THR A 280 -15.01 -7.33 -5.68
N PHE A 281 -15.85 -7.41 -6.71
CA PHE A 281 -16.04 -8.60 -7.55
C PHE A 281 -14.97 -8.74 -8.66
N LYS A 282 -14.01 -7.85 -8.69
CA LYS A 282 -12.84 -7.89 -9.55
C LYS A 282 -11.63 -7.42 -8.76
N ARG A 283 -10.53 -8.21 -8.73
CA ARG A 283 -9.32 -7.88 -7.94
C ARG A 283 -8.72 -6.52 -8.31
N GLU A 284 -8.78 -6.17 -9.59
CA GLU A 284 -8.31 -4.88 -10.12
C GLU A 284 -9.50 -4.06 -10.62
N GLY A 285 -10.60 -4.08 -9.86
CA GLY A 285 -11.84 -3.36 -10.14
C GLY A 285 -11.91 -2.02 -9.42
N TYR A 286 -11.71 -0.93 -10.15
CA TYR A 286 -11.75 0.43 -9.61
C TYR A 286 -13.13 1.09 -9.77
N GLY A 287 -13.96 0.58 -10.68
CA GLY A 287 -15.36 0.98 -10.83
C GLY A 287 -16.29 0.30 -9.82
N LYS A 288 -17.41 0.97 -9.49
CA LYS A 288 -18.39 0.43 -8.51
C LYS A 288 -19.10 -0.84 -8.99
N THR A 289 -19.17 -1.03 -10.29
CA THR A 289 -19.85 -2.15 -10.98
C THR A 289 -18.88 -3.08 -11.68
N ASP A 290 -17.57 -2.92 -11.49
CA ASP A 290 -16.58 -3.79 -12.10
C ASP A 290 -16.77 -5.22 -11.60
N PHE A 291 -16.79 -6.15 -12.55
CA PHE A 291 -17.03 -7.56 -12.32
C PHE A 291 -16.07 -8.41 -13.15
N ASP A 292 -15.55 -9.47 -12.53
CA ASP A 292 -14.81 -10.53 -13.20
C ASP A 292 -15.25 -11.88 -12.61
N LEU A 293 -15.67 -12.80 -13.48
CA LEU A 293 -16.22 -14.08 -13.05
C LEU A 293 -15.17 -14.94 -12.31
N LYS A 294 -13.94 -14.97 -12.81
CA LYS A 294 -12.85 -15.75 -12.21
C LYS A 294 -12.50 -15.22 -10.82
N ASP A 295 -12.37 -13.90 -10.67
CA ASP A 295 -12.07 -13.26 -9.40
C ASP A 295 -13.21 -13.45 -8.39
N THR A 296 -14.44 -13.33 -8.86
CA THR A 296 -15.65 -13.52 -8.04
C THR A 296 -15.76 -14.96 -7.54
N VAL A 297 -15.66 -15.94 -8.43
CA VAL A 297 -15.71 -17.37 -8.07
C VAL A 297 -14.56 -17.71 -7.13
N ASP A 298 -13.34 -17.25 -7.42
CA ASP A 298 -12.16 -17.47 -6.58
C ASP A 298 -12.36 -16.94 -5.17
N ALA A 299 -12.92 -15.74 -5.00
CA ALA A 299 -13.19 -15.14 -3.70
C ALA A 299 -14.37 -15.83 -2.96
N LEU A 300 -15.48 -16.10 -3.64
CA LEU A 300 -16.69 -16.64 -3.02
C LEU A 300 -16.65 -18.15 -2.77
N THR A 301 -15.81 -18.92 -3.43
CA THR A 301 -15.57 -20.34 -3.12
C THR A 301 -14.61 -20.55 -1.95
N TYR A 302 -13.97 -19.48 -1.47
CA TYR A 302 -13.05 -19.55 -0.35
C TYR A 302 -13.78 -19.39 0.99
N GLY A 303 -13.70 -20.40 1.85
CA GLY A 303 -14.40 -20.43 3.14
C GLY A 303 -14.03 -19.28 4.08
N GLY A 304 -12.77 -18.78 4.00
CA GLY A 304 -12.33 -17.61 4.76
C GLY A 304 -13.14 -16.34 4.45
N THR A 305 -13.54 -16.14 3.17
CA THR A 305 -14.36 -15.00 2.77
C THR A 305 -15.74 -15.01 3.46
N TRP A 306 -16.38 -16.17 3.53
CA TRP A 306 -17.68 -16.28 4.22
C TRP A 306 -17.55 -16.07 5.72
N LYS A 307 -16.50 -16.57 6.37
CA LYS A 307 -16.25 -16.30 7.79
C LYS A 307 -16.03 -14.81 8.04
N LEU A 308 -15.26 -14.12 7.18
CA LEU A 308 -15.08 -12.68 7.26
C LEU A 308 -16.41 -11.93 7.13
N PHE A 309 -17.26 -12.31 6.16
CA PHE A 309 -18.55 -11.67 5.94
C PHE A 309 -19.51 -11.89 7.12
N LEU A 310 -19.62 -13.10 7.62
CA LEU A 310 -20.49 -13.41 8.76
C LEU A 310 -20.07 -12.67 10.01
N ASN A 311 -18.77 -12.60 10.29
CA ASN A 311 -18.24 -11.89 11.46
C ASN A 311 -18.39 -10.36 11.37
N ASN A 312 -18.57 -9.80 10.16
CA ASN A 312 -18.60 -8.35 9.91
C ASN A 312 -19.83 -7.90 9.11
N MET A 313 -20.92 -8.66 9.11
CA MET A 313 -22.05 -8.44 8.20
C MET A 313 -22.70 -7.05 8.34
N SER A 314 -22.98 -6.60 9.56
CA SER A 314 -23.58 -5.28 9.79
C SER A 314 -22.66 -4.14 9.32
N TYR A 315 -21.37 -4.27 9.56
CA TYR A 315 -20.37 -3.31 9.10
C TYR A 315 -20.31 -3.28 7.56
N GLY A 316 -20.20 -4.45 6.92
CA GLY A 316 -20.15 -4.56 5.46
C GLY A 316 -21.36 -3.93 4.77
N LEU A 317 -22.59 -4.20 5.27
CA LEU A 317 -23.82 -3.60 4.75
C LEU A 317 -23.82 -2.06 4.88
N ASN A 318 -23.30 -1.51 5.98
CA ASN A 318 -23.19 -0.07 6.17
C ASN A 318 -22.15 0.55 5.24
N GLU A 319 -21.01 -0.16 4.96
CA GLU A 319 -20.02 0.30 3.98
C GLU A 319 -20.63 0.34 2.56
N TYR A 320 -21.37 -0.70 2.16
CA TYR A 320 -22.09 -0.68 0.88
C TYR A 320 -23.11 0.48 0.79
N ARG A 321 -23.91 0.72 1.83
CA ARG A 321 -24.82 1.86 1.84
C ARG A 321 -24.09 3.20 1.67
N ARG A 322 -22.95 3.37 2.32
CA ARG A 322 -22.12 4.58 2.19
C ARG A 322 -21.49 4.71 0.80
N ALA A 323 -21.08 3.59 0.17
CA ALA A 323 -20.50 3.58 -1.17
C ALA A 323 -21.48 4.10 -2.24
N PHE A 324 -22.78 3.87 -2.05
CA PHE A 324 -23.83 4.29 -3.00
C PHE A 324 -24.59 5.55 -2.55
N SER A 325 -24.28 6.13 -1.38
CA SER A 325 -24.95 7.32 -0.88
C SER A 325 -23.98 8.43 -0.53
N LYS A 326 -23.84 9.41 -1.42
CA LYS A 326 -23.07 10.65 -1.19
C LYS A 326 -23.46 11.35 0.12
N ARG A 327 -24.76 11.37 0.44
CA ARG A 327 -25.30 11.97 1.68
C ARG A 327 -24.80 11.24 2.94
N LEU A 328 -24.81 9.91 2.95
CA LEU A 328 -24.31 9.14 4.09
C LEU A 328 -22.80 9.28 4.24
N PHE A 329 -22.08 9.34 3.13
CA PHE A 329 -20.64 9.58 3.13
C PHE A 329 -20.32 10.96 3.71
N LEU A 330 -20.98 12.00 3.23
CA LEU A 330 -20.83 13.37 3.73
C LEU A 330 -21.10 13.43 5.26
N LYS A 331 -22.14 12.77 5.75
CA LYS A 331 -22.43 12.73 7.19
C LYS A 331 -21.27 12.17 8.02
N THR A 332 -20.51 11.25 7.45
CA THR A 332 -19.30 10.72 8.11
C THR A 332 -18.17 11.77 8.15
N LEU A 333 -17.97 12.51 7.06
CA LEU A 333 -16.98 13.60 6.98
C LEU A 333 -17.33 14.75 7.94
N GLN A 334 -18.61 15.06 8.09
CA GLN A 334 -19.10 16.11 8.97
C GLN A 334 -18.81 15.86 10.46
N ARG A 335 -18.41 14.65 10.86
CA ARG A 335 -17.90 14.41 12.22
C ARG A 335 -16.62 15.17 12.49
N LEU A 336 -15.77 15.34 11.48
CA LEU A 336 -14.49 16.05 11.57
C LEU A 336 -14.60 17.50 11.11
N VAL A 337 -15.34 17.75 10.02
CA VAL A 337 -15.52 19.07 9.41
C VAL A 337 -17.03 19.33 9.25
N PRO A 338 -17.75 19.80 10.29
CA PRO A 338 -19.21 19.94 10.28
C PRO A 338 -19.75 20.90 9.21
N SER A 339 -18.96 21.87 8.79
CA SER A 339 -19.33 22.88 7.80
C SER A 339 -19.37 22.39 6.36
N LEU A 340 -19.02 21.12 6.08
CA LEU A 340 -19.08 20.56 4.73
C LEU A 340 -20.52 20.41 4.26
N THR A 341 -20.74 20.68 2.99
CA THR A 341 -22.03 20.55 2.31
C THR A 341 -21.94 19.57 1.11
N MET A 342 -23.06 19.30 0.46
CA MET A 342 -23.10 18.43 -0.71
C MET A 342 -22.34 19.01 -1.91
N GLU A 343 -22.24 20.33 -1.97
CA GLU A 343 -21.53 21.07 -3.03
C GLU A 343 -20.02 21.03 -2.85
N ASP A 344 -19.55 20.80 -1.61
CA ASP A 344 -18.11 20.75 -1.29
C ASP A 344 -17.43 19.45 -1.72
N ILE A 345 -18.18 18.39 -2.01
CA ILE A 345 -17.62 17.10 -2.39
C ILE A 345 -18.10 16.64 -3.77
N LYS A 346 -17.21 15.99 -4.52
CA LYS A 346 -17.49 15.34 -5.81
C LYS A 346 -16.92 13.92 -5.81
N PRO A 347 -17.45 12.98 -6.61
CA PRO A 347 -16.83 11.65 -6.74
C PRO A 347 -15.35 11.77 -7.13
N GLY A 348 -14.50 11.07 -6.41
CA GLY A 348 -13.08 10.94 -6.67
C GLY A 348 -12.74 9.57 -7.26
N ARG A 349 -11.48 9.22 -7.20
CA ARG A 349 -10.97 7.91 -7.64
C ARG A 349 -11.30 6.79 -6.64
N ALA A 350 -10.91 5.57 -6.98
CA ALA A 350 -10.96 4.44 -6.06
C ALA A 350 -9.60 3.74 -6.00
N GLY A 351 -9.34 3.06 -4.91
CA GLY A 351 -8.19 2.16 -4.74
C GLY A 351 -8.67 0.77 -4.34
N VAL A 352 -7.91 -0.27 -4.66
CA VAL A 352 -8.21 -1.63 -4.17
C VAL A 352 -7.10 -2.11 -3.25
N ARG A 353 -7.50 -2.53 -2.04
CA ARG A 353 -6.60 -3.15 -1.08
C ARG A 353 -6.53 -4.65 -1.34
N ALA A 354 -5.32 -5.19 -1.49
CA ALA A 354 -5.07 -6.62 -1.46
C ALA A 354 -5.07 -7.08 0.01
N MET A 355 -6.09 -7.84 0.40
CA MET A 355 -6.17 -8.40 1.74
C MET A 355 -5.87 -9.89 1.66
N LEU A 356 -4.73 -10.31 2.22
CA LEU A 356 -4.41 -11.74 2.36
C LEU A 356 -5.24 -12.31 3.50
N LEU A 357 -6.17 -13.20 3.16
CA LEU A 357 -7.16 -13.74 4.07
C LEU A 357 -6.84 -15.20 4.40
N GLY A 358 -6.82 -15.52 5.70
CA GLY A 358 -6.64 -16.90 6.20
C GLY A 358 -7.90 -17.74 6.08
N THR A 359 -7.76 -19.04 6.18
CA THR A 359 -8.88 -20.00 6.17
C THR A 359 -9.82 -19.85 7.37
N ASP A 360 -9.37 -19.17 8.42
CA ASP A 360 -10.14 -18.82 9.62
C ASP A 360 -10.99 -17.54 9.44
N GLY A 361 -10.81 -16.81 8.34
CA GLY A 361 -11.49 -15.54 8.05
C GLY A 361 -10.78 -14.32 8.63
N ASN A 362 -9.60 -14.49 9.23
CA ASN A 362 -8.79 -13.39 9.72
C ASN A 362 -7.86 -12.88 8.62
N MET A 363 -7.64 -11.56 8.59
CA MET A 363 -6.68 -10.95 7.69
C MET A 363 -5.27 -11.12 8.24
N VAL A 364 -4.33 -11.47 7.35
CA VAL A 364 -2.89 -11.46 7.69
C VAL A 364 -2.44 -10.01 7.79
N ASP A 365 -2.18 -9.56 9.01
CA ASP A 365 -1.95 -8.12 9.28
C ASP A 365 -0.51 -7.67 9.01
N ASP A 366 0.50 -8.55 9.08
CA ASP A 366 1.92 -8.17 8.87
C ASP A 366 2.43 -8.57 7.48
N PHE A 367 3.62 -8.09 7.13
CA PHE A 367 4.30 -8.46 5.89
C PHE A 367 4.62 -9.95 5.87
N ARG A 368 4.45 -10.56 4.69
CA ARG A 368 4.77 -11.97 4.48
C ARG A 368 5.58 -12.14 3.20
N ILE A 369 6.85 -12.48 3.38
CA ILE A 369 7.81 -12.71 2.31
C ILE A 369 8.39 -14.11 2.51
N GLU A 370 8.27 -14.97 1.51
CA GLU A 370 8.66 -16.37 1.60
C GLU A 370 9.63 -16.76 0.49
N ARG A 371 10.50 -17.70 0.79
CA ARG A 371 11.42 -18.33 -0.16
C ARG A 371 10.87 -19.67 -0.62
N LYS A 372 11.07 -19.96 -1.90
CA LYS A 372 10.84 -21.28 -2.49
C LYS A 372 11.94 -21.59 -3.49
N GLY A 373 12.90 -22.43 -3.12
CA GLY A 373 14.10 -22.66 -3.96
C GLY A 373 14.77 -21.33 -4.30
N ASP A 374 14.99 -21.08 -5.59
CA ASP A 374 15.61 -19.86 -6.10
C ASP A 374 14.61 -18.71 -6.32
N HIS A 375 13.44 -18.77 -5.67
CA HIS A 375 12.39 -17.78 -5.84
C HIS A 375 12.03 -17.12 -4.50
N ILE A 376 11.67 -15.82 -4.57
CA ILE A 376 11.09 -15.08 -3.44
C ILE A 376 9.67 -14.63 -3.81
N HIS A 377 8.74 -14.84 -2.90
CA HIS A 377 7.35 -14.41 -3.04
C HIS A 377 7.00 -13.36 -1.98
N VAL A 378 6.63 -12.16 -2.43
CA VAL A 378 6.00 -11.16 -1.56
C VAL A 378 4.50 -11.45 -1.53
N LEU A 379 4.08 -12.30 -0.58
CA LEU A 379 2.71 -12.78 -0.48
C LEU A 379 1.76 -11.73 0.08
N ASN A 380 2.24 -10.93 1.03
CA ASN A 380 1.46 -9.88 1.68
C ASN A 380 2.33 -8.65 1.95
N ALA A 381 1.90 -7.53 1.41
CA ALA A 381 2.50 -6.22 1.66
C ALA A 381 1.38 -5.19 1.93
N PRO A 382 0.70 -5.28 3.09
CA PRO A 382 -0.40 -4.38 3.44
C PRO A 382 0.12 -2.98 3.76
N SER A 383 -0.79 -1.98 3.84
CA SER A 383 -0.40 -0.65 4.33
C SER A 383 0.34 -0.78 5.69
N PRO A 384 1.52 -0.17 5.81
CA PRO A 384 2.05 0.96 5.06
C PRO A 384 3.11 0.60 3.99
N ALA A 385 2.93 -0.46 3.23
CA ALA A 385 3.94 -0.99 2.31
C ALA A 385 4.55 0.06 1.36
N ALA A 386 3.75 1.02 0.86
CA ALA A 386 4.28 2.07 -0.01
C ALA A 386 5.27 2.99 0.73
N THR A 387 4.97 3.40 1.96
CA THR A 387 5.91 4.14 2.82
C THR A 387 7.14 3.32 3.16
N ALA A 388 6.96 2.03 3.42
CA ALA A 388 8.00 1.09 3.83
C ALA A 388 8.76 0.46 2.64
N ALA A 389 8.48 0.86 1.41
CA ALA A 389 8.91 0.13 0.22
C ALA A 389 10.43 -0.03 0.11
N LEU A 390 11.21 0.99 0.47
CA LEU A 390 12.68 0.91 0.44
C LEU A 390 13.22 -0.05 1.51
N ALA A 391 12.64 -0.07 2.72
CA ALA A 391 13.03 -1.04 3.75
C ALA A 391 12.64 -2.47 3.33
N ILE A 392 11.44 -2.66 2.77
CA ILE A 392 10.98 -3.96 2.24
C ILE A 392 11.88 -4.41 1.09
N GLY A 393 12.16 -3.53 0.12
CA GLY A 393 13.05 -3.82 -1.00
C GLY A 393 14.47 -4.17 -0.54
N GLY A 394 14.97 -3.47 0.51
CA GLY A 394 16.24 -3.76 1.16
C GLY A 394 16.29 -5.16 1.77
N GLN A 395 15.22 -5.57 2.44
CA GLN A 395 15.10 -6.91 3.00
C GLN A 395 15.03 -7.99 1.90
N ILE A 396 14.24 -7.78 0.86
CA ILE A 396 14.14 -8.70 -0.28
C ILE A 396 15.52 -8.81 -0.96
N ALA A 397 16.24 -7.70 -1.11
CA ALA A 397 17.60 -7.68 -1.66
C ALA A 397 18.54 -8.52 -0.79
N THR A 398 18.54 -8.38 0.53
CA THR A 398 19.33 -9.20 1.45
C THR A 398 19.00 -10.69 1.32
N MET A 399 17.71 -11.03 1.22
CA MET A 399 17.30 -12.43 0.99
C MET A 399 17.82 -12.98 -0.35
N ALA A 400 17.85 -12.17 -1.40
CA ALA A 400 18.38 -12.55 -2.70
C ALA A 400 19.91 -12.66 -2.68
N GLU A 401 20.61 -11.75 -2.01
CA GLU A 401 22.07 -11.77 -1.82
C GLU A 401 22.56 -13.05 -1.19
N GLU A 402 21.90 -13.50 -0.12
CA GLU A 402 22.22 -14.74 0.58
C GLU A 402 22.16 -15.98 -0.35
N GLN A 403 21.19 -16.01 -1.27
CA GLN A 403 20.99 -17.13 -2.20
C GLN A 403 21.89 -17.04 -3.44
N LEU A 404 22.15 -15.85 -3.94
CA LEU A 404 23.09 -15.63 -5.06
C LEU A 404 24.54 -15.74 -4.63
N GLY A 405 24.81 -15.85 -3.32
CA GLY A 405 26.18 -15.89 -2.78
C GLY A 405 26.92 -14.56 -2.96
N LEU A 406 26.21 -13.44 -3.05
CA LEU A 406 26.78 -12.10 -3.29
C LEU A 406 27.30 -11.43 -2.01
N GLY A 407 27.06 -12.00 -0.85
CA GLY A 407 27.45 -11.45 0.46
C GLY A 407 28.77 -12.01 1.03
N LYS A 408 29.58 -12.68 0.22
CA LYS A 408 30.89 -13.26 0.64
C LYS A 408 32.04 -12.52 0.03
#